data_4f76c9a46a1dd2a1fa5a2fbc2100f9f4
#
_entry.id   4f76c9a46a1dd2a1fa5a2fbc2100f9f4
#
_cell.length_a   1.000
_cell.length_b   1.000
_cell.length_c   1.000
_cell.angle_alpha   90.00
_cell.angle_beta   90.00
_cell.angle_gamma   90.00
#
_symmetry.space_group_name_H-M   'P 1'
#
loop_
_entity.id
_entity.type
_entity.pdbx_description
1 polymer ?
#
loop_
_entity_poly.entity_id
_entity_poly.type
_entity_poly.pdbx_seq_one_letter_code
_entity_poly.pdbx_strand_id
1 'polypeptide(L)'
;AIPEGTIDSELFGHIKGSFTGAVGDRKGYFETVNGGTIFLDEVGELPKSTQSRLLRVLESGEFIPVGAAKVQKTDVRIIAATNVDLQKAIENGKFREDLYYRLNTVPINIPPLRERKDDIYVLFRKFANDTAEQYRRPRIDLDESAKNMLASYRWPGNIRQLKNVSEQIAMLEDGPKVSVEAMAKYLPDFGTSHLPAVTKSSGEATYASEREILFKLMFDMKKDMDDLKKLVNGIIQNSGQHTAPVINHQDVEDKFFDGAYIDVHNEEQPINIVPPSRQTIVRDEGHIIDTQEIKDESLSL
;
A
#
# COMPACT_ATOMS: atom_id res chain seq x y z
N ALA A 1 9.32 -0.21 5.62
CA ALA A 1 9.27 1.20 5.20
C ALA A 1 9.21 2.10 6.44
N ILE A 2 9.84 3.28 6.40
CA ILE A 2 9.77 4.28 7.46
C ILE A 2 8.42 4.99 7.31
N PRO A 3 7.61 5.18 8.39
CA PRO A 3 6.36 5.92 8.29
C PRO A 3 6.57 7.37 7.81
N GLU A 4 5.65 7.88 7.00
CA GLU A 4 5.75 9.23 6.40
C GLU A 4 5.96 10.33 7.46
N GLY A 5 5.27 10.25 8.60
CA GLY A 5 5.39 11.24 9.69
C GLY A 5 6.74 11.26 10.43
N THR A 6 7.57 10.22 10.25
CA THR A 6 8.87 10.10 10.94
C THR A 6 10.08 10.16 10.00
N ILE A 7 9.85 10.10 8.68
CA ILE A 7 10.91 9.98 7.68
C ILE A 7 11.93 11.14 7.73
N ASP A 8 11.47 12.36 7.93
CA ASP A 8 12.32 13.54 8.05
C ASP A 8 13.21 13.47 9.29
N SER A 9 12.64 13.01 10.40
CA SER A 9 13.37 12.82 11.67
C SER A 9 14.43 11.72 11.58
N GLU A 10 14.13 10.62 10.89
CA GLU A 10 15.07 9.52 10.67
C GLU A 10 16.20 9.92 9.71
N LEU A 11 15.89 10.61 8.61
CA LEU A 11 16.89 11.01 7.62
C LEU A 11 17.78 12.15 8.13
N PHE A 12 17.20 13.21 8.67
CA PHE A 12 17.90 14.47 8.99
C PHE A 12 18.15 14.67 10.48
N GLY A 13 17.55 13.83 11.34
CA GLY A 13 17.61 14.00 12.79
C GLY A 13 16.63 15.06 13.31
N HIS A 14 16.56 15.19 14.62
CA HIS A 14 15.71 16.19 15.28
C HIS A 14 16.33 16.68 16.60
N ILE A 15 15.92 17.87 17.03
CA ILE A 15 16.22 18.39 18.35
C ILE A 15 15.06 18.15 19.31
N LYS A 16 15.35 18.14 20.59
CA LYS A 16 14.35 18.01 21.67
C LYS A 16 13.22 19.03 21.52
N GLY A 17 11.97 18.55 21.62
CA GLY A 17 10.79 19.40 21.55
C GLY A 17 10.34 19.81 20.13
N SER A 18 10.96 19.29 19.08
CA SER A 18 10.61 19.62 17.69
C SER A 18 9.25 19.08 17.23
N PHE A 19 8.74 18.04 17.87
CA PHE A 19 7.39 17.48 17.67
C PHE A 19 6.94 16.71 18.93
N THR A 20 5.67 16.34 18.98
CA THR A 20 5.10 15.55 20.08
C THR A 20 5.78 14.18 20.14
N GLY A 21 6.56 13.93 21.21
CA GLY A 21 7.35 12.70 21.36
C GLY A 21 8.87 12.88 21.16
N ALA A 22 9.35 14.07 20.76
CA ALA A 22 10.78 14.39 20.69
C ALA A 22 11.35 14.66 22.09
N VAL A 23 11.62 13.59 22.86
CA VAL A 23 12.08 13.66 24.26
C VAL A 23 13.54 14.12 24.35
N GLY A 24 14.36 13.86 23.31
CA GLY A 24 15.77 14.21 23.24
C GLY A 24 16.22 14.53 21.82
N ASP A 25 17.47 14.99 21.69
CA ASP A 25 18.10 15.16 20.38
C ASP A 25 18.45 13.79 19.80
N ARG A 26 18.21 13.62 18.49
CA ARG A 26 18.55 12.39 17.77
C ARG A 26 19.22 12.71 16.44
N LYS A 27 20.36 12.06 16.20
CA LYS A 27 21.07 12.15 14.93
C LYS A 27 20.32 11.41 13.84
N GLY A 28 20.26 12.02 12.65
CA GLY A 28 19.70 11.39 11.45
C GLY A 28 20.72 10.53 10.71
N TYR A 29 20.22 9.79 9.71
CA TYR A 29 21.10 8.96 8.88
C TYR A 29 22.16 9.77 8.16
N PHE A 30 21.87 10.96 7.63
CA PHE A 30 22.84 11.80 6.93
C PHE A 30 23.99 12.26 7.82
N GLU A 31 23.76 12.45 9.11
CA GLU A 31 24.84 12.73 10.07
C GLU A 31 25.62 11.46 10.41
N THR A 32 24.93 10.35 10.60
CA THR A 32 25.52 9.08 11.05
C THR A 32 26.42 8.45 10.00
N VAL A 33 26.06 8.54 8.70
CA VAL A 33 26.80 7.94 7.59
C VAL A 33 27.70 8.92 6.86
N ASN A 34 28.05 10.05 7.51
CA ASN A 34 28.96 11.03 6.92
C ASN A 34 30.29 10.39 6.51
N GLY A 35 30.75 10.64 5.28
CA GLY A 35 31.91 9.97 4.65
C GLY A 35 31.60 8.58 4.09
N GLY A 36 30.36 8.10 4.17
CA GLY A 36 29.93 6.78 3.75
C GLY A 36 28.96 6.76 2.56
N THR A 37 28.15 5.72 2.51
CA THR A 37 27.14 5.54 1.44
C THR A 37 25.77 5.29 2.07
N ILE A 38 24.75 6.00 1.58
CA ILE A 38 23.35 5.79 1.93
C ILE A 38 22.60 5.19 0.74
N PHE A 39 21.83 4.14 1.00
CA PHE A 39 20.91 3.56 0.03
C PHE A 39 19.48 3.99 0.37
N LEU A 40 18.84 4.69 -0.54
CA LEU A 40 17.46 5.15 -0.43
C LEU A 40 16.57 4.31 -1.34
N ASP A 41 15.78 3.45 -0.75
CA ASP A 41 14.80 2.64 -1.50
C ASP A 41 13.46 3.39 -1.59
N GLU A 42 12.71 3.14 -2.66
CA GLU A 42 11.39 3.72 -2.92
C GLU A 42 11.38 5.27 -2.89
N VAL A 43 12.41 5.91 -3.46
CA VAL A 43 12.51 7.38 -3.45
C VAL A 43 11.33 8.08 -4.16
N GLY A 44 10.65 7.38 -5.07
CA GLY A 44 9.44 7.88 -5.74
C GLY A 44 8.24 8.10 -4.81
N GLU A 45 8.25 7.48 -3.63
CA GLU A 45 7.17 7.56 -2.62
C GLU A 45 7.48 8.60 -1.52
N LEU A 46 8.61 9.30 -1.60
CA LEU A 46 8.97 10.31 -0.60
C LEU A 46 7.98 11.49 -0.60
N PRO A 47 7.58 12.01 0.57
CA PRO A 47 6.82 13.25 0.67
C PRO A 47 7.53 14.43 0.01
N LYS A 48 6.80 15.37 -0.57
CA LYS A 48 7.38 16.52 -1.27
C LYS A 48 8.28 17.40 -0.37
N SER A 49 7.97 17.50 0.91
CA SER A 49 8.82 18.18 1.92
C SER A 49 10.18 17.51 2.02
N THR A 50 10.20 16.19 2.14
CA THR A 50 11.41 15.36 2.21
C THR A 50 12.20 15.44 0.91
N GLN A 51 11.53 15.42 -0.25
CA GLN A 51 12.20 15.60 -1.56
C GLN A 51 12.97 16.91 -1.64
N SER A 52 12.38 18.04 -1.15
CA SER A 52 13.06 19.35 -1.14
C SER A 52 14.31 19.35 -0.23
N ARG A 53 14.23 18.67 0.89
CA ARG A 53 15.36 18.54 1.84
C ARG A 53 16.46 17.64 1.26
N LEU A 54 16.08 16.54 0.62
CA LEU A 54 17.00 15.62 -0.06
C LEU A 54 17.75 16.34 -1.21
N LEU A 55 17.04 17.16 -1.99
CA LEU A 55 17.66 17.94 -3.05
C LEU A 55 18.79 18.84 -2.50
N ARG A 56 18.56 19.52 -1.37
CA ARG A 56 19.58 20.33 -0.73
C ARG A 56 20.82 19.52 -0.33
N VAL A 57 20.64 18.30 0.20
CA VAL A 57 21.76 17.39 0.48
C VAL A 57 22.54 17.04 -0.78
N LEU A 58 21.83 16.74 -1.89
CA LEU A 58 22.45 16.37 -3.16
C LEU A 58 23.19 17.53 -3.83
N GLU A 59 22.73 18.79 -3.65
CA GLU A 59 23.33 19.96 -4.28
C GLU A 59 24.49 20.53 -3.49
N SER A 60 24.32 20.72 -2.19
CA SER A 60 25.28 21.45 -1.34
C SER A 60 25.92 20.59 -0.22
N GLY A 61 25.49 19.34 -0.05
CA GLY A 61 25.89 18.51 1.08
C GLY A 61 25.37 19.03 2.43
N GLU A 62 24.29 19.85 2.40
CA GLU A 62 23.78 20.51 3.60
C GLU A 62 22.39 20.02 3.97
N PHE A 63 22.15 19.91 5.26
CA PHE A 63 20.81 19.61 5.81
C PHE A 63 20.59 20.34 7.14
N ILE A 64 19.32 20.41 7.55
CA ILE A 64 18.91 20.99 8.83
C ILE A 64 18.10 19.94 9.58
N PRO A 65 18.47 19.55 10.81
CA PRO A 65 17.65 18.67 11.65
C PRO A 65 16.26 19.27 11.91
N VAL A 66 15.27 18.44 12.16
CA VAL A 66 13.90 18.88 12.43
C VAL A 66 13.88 19.73 13.70
N GLY A 67 13.31 20.94 13.62
CA GLY A 67 13.26 21.91 14.72
C GLY A 67 14.55 22.73 14.94
N ALA A 68 15.66 22.38 14.27
CA ALA A 68 16.90 23.14 14.39
C ALA A 68 16.95 24.33 13.41
N ALA A 69 17.69 25.38 13.77
CA ALA A 69 18.04 26.48 12.87
C ALA A 69 19.45 26.32 12.25
N LYS A 70 20.28 25.49 12.85
CA LYS A 70 21.68 25.32 12.43
C LYS A 70 21.79 24.35 11.27
N VAL A 71 22.47 24.79 10.21
CA VAL A 71 22.82 23.95 9.05
C VAL A 71 23.94 23.00 9.45
N GLN A 72 23.81 21.74 9.06
CA GLN A 72 24.87 20.72 9.17
C GLN A 72 25.33 20.33 7.77
N LYS A 73 26.56 19.85 7.66
CA LYS A 73 27.18 19.38 6.42
C LYS A 73 27.41 17.87 6.48
N THR A 74 27.25 17.23 5.34
CA THR A 74 27.53 15.82 5.16
C THR A 74 28.18 15.59 3.81
N ASP A 75 29.09 14.62 3.76
CA ASP A 75 29.68 14.10 2.51
C ASP A 75 29.27 12.63 2.40
N VAL A 76 28.21 12.35 1.66
CA VAL A 76 27.66 10.99 1.51
C VAL A 76 27.46 10.64 0.03
N ARG A 77 27.79 9.41 -0.31
CA ARG A 77 27.41 8.83 -1.60
C ARG A 77 25.95 8.36 -1.50
N ILE A 78 25.08 8.84 -2.39
CA ILE A 78 23.68 8.45 -2.44
C ILE A 78 23.45 7.46 -3.57
N ILE A 79 22.79 6.34 -3.25
CA ILE A 79 22.27 5.36 -4.22
C ILE A 79 20.75 5.35 -4.01
N ALA A 80 20.01 5.73 -5.03
CA ALA A 80 18.55 5.80 -5.00
C ALA A 80 17.94 4.68 -5.84
N ALA A 81 16.88 4.04 -5.34
CA ALA A 81 16.12 3.05 -6.07
C ALA A 81 14.62 3.41 -6.06
N THR A 82 13.93 3.06 -7.12
CA THR A 82 12.48 3.22 -7.23
C THR A 82 11.89 2.20 -8.20
N ASN A 83 10.67 1.79 -7.94
CA ASN A 83 9.83 0.99 -8.83
C ASN A 83 8.77 1.85 -9.55
N VAL A 84 8.70 3.13 -9.23
CA VAL A 84 7.74 4.08 -9.80
C VAL A 84 8.32 4.72 -11.05
N ASP A 85 7.48 4.93 -12.06
CA ASP A 85 7.81 5.76 -13.22
C ASP A 85 7.85 7.24 -12.76
N LEU A 86 9.07 7.75 -12.56
CA LEU A 86 9.28 9.10 -12.03
C LEU A 86 8.79 10.19 -12.99
N GLN A 87 8.80 9.96 -14.33
CA GLN A 87 8.27 10.92 -15.29
C GLN A 87 6.77 11.12 -15.10
N LYS A 88 6.02 10.01 -14.99
CA LYS A 88 4.59 10.09 -14.67
C LYS A 88 4.32 10.68 -13.28
N ALA A 89 5.21 10.42 -12.31
CA ALA A 89 5.09 11.01 -10.98
C ALA A 89 5.29 12.55 -11.02
N ILE A 90 6.17 13.05 -11.88
CA ILE A 90 6.37 14.49 -12.13
C ILE A 90 5.13 15.10 -12.78
N GLU A 91 4.61 14.51 -13.87
CA GLU A 91 3.38 14.95 -14.55
C GLU A 91 2.20 15.05 -13.57
N ASN A 92 2.06 14.08 -12.67
CA ASN A 92 1.03 14.06 -11.62
C ASN A 92 1.35 14.97 -10.43
N GLY A 93 2.44 15.70 -10.47
CA GLY A 93 2.88 16.59 -9.41
C GLY A 93 3.24 15.87 -8.11
N LYS A 94 3.52 14.56 -8.10
CA LYS A 94 3.93 13.79 -6.92
C LYS A 94 5.43 13.81 -6.69
N PHE A 95 6.22 13.98 -7.74
CA PHE A 95 7.67 14.05 -7.67
C PHE A 95 8.18 15.37 -8.23
N ARG A 96 9.30 15.88 -7.69
CA ARG A 96 9.91 17.13 -8.15
C ARG A 96 10.84 16.86 -9.33
N GLU A 97 10.74 17.68 -10.34
CA GLU A 97 11.54 17.58 -11.55
C GLU A 97 13.04 17.88 -11.29
N ASP A 98 13.33 18.86 -10.44
CA ASP A 98 14.70 19.22 -10.05
C ASP A 98 15.43 18.06 -9.33
N LEU A 99 14.75 17.39 -8.41
CA LEU A 99 15.27 16.20 -7.73
C LEU A 99 15.50 15.04 -8.72
N TYR A 100 14.58 14.84 -9.67
CA TYR A 100 14.74 13.81 -10.70
C TYR A 100 16.05 14.01 -11.48
N TYR A 101 16.32 15.20 -12.00
CA TYR A 101 17.56 15.45 -12.76
C TYR A 101 18.81 15.26 -11.90
N ARG A 102 18.74 15.58 -10.62
CA ARG A 102 19.88 15.40 -9.72
C ARG A 102 20.16 13.94 -9.39
N LEU A 103 19.12 13.12 -9.21
CA LEU A 103 19.24 11.68 -8.96
C LEU A 103 19.61 10.90 -10.24
N ASN A 104 19.08 11.29 -11.39
CA ASN A 104 19.24 10.59 -12.66
C ASN A 104 20.58 10.90 -13.38
N THR A 105 21.63 11.20 -12.63
CA THR A 105 22.96 11.47 -13.19
C THR A 105 23.58 10.22 -13.81
N VAL A 106 23.42 9.06 -13.18
CA VAL A 106 23.90 7.75 -13.68
C VAL A 106 22.76 6.74 -13.52
N PRO A 107 21.86 6.64 -14.50
CA PRO A 107 20.74 5.71 -14.44
C PRO A 107 21.20 4.26 -14.64
N ILE A 108 20.74 3.36 -13.78
CA ILE A 108 20.94 1.92 -13.90
C ILE A 108 19.56 1.27 -14.02
N ASN A 109 19.26 0.73 -15.20
CA ASN A 109 18.03 -0.01 -15.43
C ASN A 109 18.24 -1.49 -15.13
N ILE A 110 17.46 -2.05 -14.21
CA ILE A 110 17.47 -3.48 -13.89
C ILE A 110 16.24 -4.12 -14.54
N PRO A 111 16.42 -4.94 -15.60
CA PRO A 111 15.29 -5.57 -16.27
C PRO A 111 14.62 -6.59 -15.36
N PRO A 112 13.29 -6.76 -15.46
CA PRO A 112 12.58 -7.79 -14.72
C PRO A 112 13.00 -9.20 -15.16
N LEU A 113 12.77 -10.19 -14.30
CA LEU A 113 13.23 -11.56 -14.49
C LEU A 113 12.71 -12.20 -15.80
N ARG A 114 11.48 -11.86 -16.23
CA ARG A 114 10.90 -12.31 -17.52
C ARG A 114 11.68 -11.90 -18.76
N GLU A 115 12.50 -10.86 -18.66
CA GLU A 115 13.33 -10.34 -19.76
C GLU A 115 14.75 -10.93 -19.75
N ARG A 116 15.12 -11.67 -18.68
CA ARG A 116 16.42 -12.35 -18.52
C ARG A 116 16.22 -13.81 -18.14
N LYS A 117 15.62 -14.55 -19.05
CA LYS A 117 15.20 -15.95 -18.81
C LYS A 117 16.35 -16.88 -18.46
N ASP A 118 17.53 -16.63 -18.99
CA ASP A 118 18.72 -17.43 -18.75
C ASP A 118 19.18 -17.38 -17.28
N ASP A 119 18.91 -16.26 -16.60
CA ASP A 119 19.24 -16.09 -15.19
C ASP A 119 18.30 -16.87 -14.26
N ILE A 120 17.08 -17.19 -14.71
CA ILE A 120 16.04 -17.79 -13.84
C ILE A 120 16.53 -19.10 -13.25
N TYR A 121 17.01 -20.03 -14.06
CA TYR A 121 17.49 -21.33 -13.57
C TYR A 121 18.75 -21.20 -12.72
N VAL A 122 19.67 -20.30 -13.09
CA VAL A 122 20.89 -20.05 -12.32
C VAL A 122 20.55 -19.55 -10.90
N LEU A 123 19.62 -18.61 -10.81
CA LEU A 123 19.15 -18.06 -9.55
C LEU A 123 18.37 -19.10 -8.73
N PHE A 124 17.49 -19.88 -9.38
CA PHE A 124 16.78 -20.99 -8.74
C PHE A 124 17.77 -21.94 -8.07
N ARG A 125 18.76 -22.44 -8.85
CA ARG A 125 19.77 -23.37 -8.33
C ARG A 125 20.57 -22.77 -7.17
N LYS A 126 20.91 -21.48 -7.25
CA LYS A 126 21.58 -20.78 -6.15
C LYS A 126 20.73 -20.79 -4.90
N PHE A 127 19.48 -20.31 -4.96
CA PHE A 127 18.61 -20.24 -3.79
C PHE A 127 18.27 -21.61 -3.21
N ALA A 128 18.02 -22.60 -4.06
CA ALA A 128 17.78 -23.97 -3.62
C ALA A 128 19.00 -24.58 -2.90
N ASN A 129 20.21 -24.34 -3.43
CA ASN A 129 21.44 -24.81 -2.79
C ASN A 129 21.72 -24.10 -1.46
N ASP A 130 21.57 -22.77 -1.41
CA ASP A 130 21.74 -21.97 -0.20
C ASP A 130 20.78 -22.47 0.92
N THR A 131 19.54 -22.81 0.56
CA THR A 131 18.54 -23.39 1.46
C THR A 131 18.92 -24.81 1.90
N ALA A 132 19.33 -25.67 0.96
CA ALA A 132 19.73 -27.02 1.25
C ALA A 132 20.92 -27.05 2.24
N GLU A 133 21.88 -26.16 2.07
CA GLU A 133 23.03 -26.02 2.95
C GLU A 133 22.62 -25.50 4.35
N GLN A 134 21.79 -24.48 4.41
CA GLN A 134 21.29 -23.89 5.66
C GLN A 134 20.53 -24.92 6.52
N TYR A 135 19.69 -25.76 5.88
CA TYR A 135 18.83 -26.71 6.58
C TYR A 135 19.35 -28.16 6.51
N ARG A 136 20.58 -28.36 6.02
CA ARG A 136 21.23 -29.70 5.88
C ARG A 136 20.37 -30.70 5.10
N ARG A 137 19.72 -30.22 4.04
CA ARG A 137 18.91 -31.02 3.13
C ARG A 137 19.75 -31.47 1.92
N PRO A 138 19.36 -32.55 1.24
CA PRO A 138 19.99 -32.92 -0.02
C PRO A 138 19.76 -31.80 -1.07
N ARG A 139 20.74 -31.61 -1.93
CA ARG A 139 20.62 -30.72 -3.06
C ARG A 139 19.59 -31.24 -4.06
N ILE A 140 18.75 -30.41 -4.57
CA ILE A 140 17.74 -30.71 -5.58
C ILE A 140 18.15 -30.14 -6.94
N ASP A 141 17.72 -30.82 -7.99
CA ASP A 141 17.79 -30.30 -9.37
C ASP A 141 16.44 -30.46 -10.05
N LEU A 142 16.25 -29.78 -11.17
CA LEU A 142 15.02 -29.83 -11.96
C LEU A 142 15.20 -30.75 -13.15
N ASP A 143 14.16 -31.49 -13.54
CA ASP A 143 14.13 -32.12 -14.85
C ASP A 143 14.02 -31.07 -15.96
N GLU A 144 14.26 -31.46 -17.22
CA GLU A 144 14.25 -30.52 -18.36
C GLU A 144 12.86 -29.89 -18.57
N SER A 145 11.80 -30.62 -18.28
CA SER A 145 10.42 -30.14 -18.40
C SER A 145 10.12 -29.08 -17.34
N ALA A 146 10.59 -29.29 -16.10
CA ALA A 146 10.47 -28.31 -15.01
C ALA A 146 11.33 -27.07 -15.26
N LYS A 147 12.55 -27.22 -15.83
CA LYS A 147 13.37 -26.06 -16.22
C LYS A 147 12.66 -25.19 -17.28
N ASN A 148 12.05 -25.83 -18.28
CA ASN A 148 11.30 -25.12 -19.32
C ASN A 148 10.08 -24.40 -18.72
N MET A 149 9.35 -25.03 -17.79
CA MET A 149 8.24 -24.42 -17.08
C MET A 149 8.70 -23.21 -16.27
N LEU A 150 9.80 -23.33 -15.51
CA LEU A 150 10.40 -22.27 -14.72
C LEU A 150 10.78 -21.07 -15.62
N ALA A 151 11.41 -21.29 -16.78
CA ALA A 151 11.82 -20.25 -17.71
C ALA A 151 10.65 -19.57 -18.43
N SER A 152 9.54 -20.29 -18.64
CA SER A 152 8.34 -19.76 -19.31
C SER A 152 7.40 -18.98 -18.38
N TYR A 153 7.54 -19.14 -17.06
CA TYR A 153 6.69 -18.48 -16.09
C TYR A 153 6.97 -16.97 -16.03
N ARG A 154 5.92 -16.15 -15.84
CA ARG A 154 6.00 -14.68 -15.94
C ARG A 154 6.71 -13.99 -14.76
N TRP A 155 6.80 -14.64 -13.63
CA TRP A 155 7.44 -14.12 -12.40
C TRP A 155 6.95 -12.72 -12.00
N PRO A 156 5.65 -12.50 -11.71
CA PRO A 156 5.14 -11.19 -11.35
C PRO A 156 5.80 -10.63 -10.07
N GLY A 157 6.16 -11.49 -9.10
CA GLY A 157 6.93 -11.12 -7.91
C GLY A 157 8.44 -11.13 -8.11
N ASN A 158 8.91 -11.27 -9.39
CA ASN A 158 10.31 -11.17 -9.79
C ASN A 158 11.22 -12.11 -8.96
N ILE A 159 12.40 -11.66 -8.58
CA ILE A 159 13.39 -12.46 -7.83
C ILE A 159 12.86 -12.87 -6.43
N ARG A 160 12.07 -12.02 -5.77
CA ARG A 160 11.49 -12.37 -4.46
C ARG A 160 10.59 -13.60 -4.55
N GLN A 161 9.75 -13.68 -5.57
CA GLN A 161 8.89 -14.85 -5.80
C GLN A 161 9.72 -16.07 -6.17
N LEU A 162 10.69 -15.93 -7.06
CA LEU A 162 11.58 -17.03 -7.44
C LEU A 162 12.30 -17.58 -6.22
N LYS A 163 12.84 -16.72 -5.36
CA LYS A 163 13.51 -17.12 -4.12
C LYS A 163 12.56 -17.91 -3.22
N ASN A 164 11.38 -17.40 -2.93
CA ASN A 164 10.40 -18.08 -2.07
C ASN A 164 10.02 -19.46 -2.64
N VAL A 165 9.76 -19.57 -3.95
CA VAL A 165 9.43 -20.84 -4.59
C VAL A 165 10.61 -21.81 -4.53
N SER A 166 11.84 -21.32 -4.76
CA SER A 166 13.04 -22.15 -4.68
C SER A 166 13.27 -22.71 -3.27
N GLU A 167 13.07 -21.87 -2.25
CA GLU A 167 13.17 -22.25 -0.83
C GLU A 167 12.09 -23.28 -0.46
N GLN A 168 10.84 -23.08 -0.87
CA GLN A 168 9.74 -24.01 -0.63
C GLN A 168 10.02 -25.40 -1.25
N ILE A 169 10.44 -25.43 -2.50
CA ILE A 169 10.76 -26.68 -3.19
C ILE A 169 11.92 -27.38 -2.48
N ALA A 170 13.01 -26.67 -2.14
CA ALA A 170 14.15 -27.22 -1.45
C ALA A 170 13.83 -27.79 -0.06
N MET A 171 12.79 -27.25 0.59
CA MET A 171 12.36 -27.70 1.91
C MET A 171 11.37 -28.86 1.87
N LEU A 172 10.50 -28.91 0.88
CA LEU A 172 9.34 -29.82 0.87
C LEU A 172 9.50 -31.03 -0.04
N GLU A 173 10.34 -30.92 -1.08
CA GLU A 173 10.59 -32.06 -1.97
C GLU A 173 11.75 -32.94 -1.46
N ASP A 174 11.52 -34.22 -1.38
CA ASP A 174 12.51 -35.18 -0.82
C ASP A 174 13.37 -35.86 -1.89
N GLY A 175 13.03 -35.69 -3.17
CA GLY A 175 13.75 -36.32 -4.29
C GLY A 175 14.93 -35.51 -4.81
N PRO A 176 15.95 -36.13 -5.41
CA PRO A 176 17.07 -35.40 -6.02
C PRO A 176 16.69 -34.64 -7.29
N LYS A 177 15.56 -34.98 -7.91
CA LYS A 177 15.01 -34.33 -9.10
C LYS A 177 13.55 -33.98 -8.90
N VAL A 178 13.22 -32.71 -9.21
CA VAL A 178 11.87 -32.20 -9.13
C VAL A 178 11.24 -32.26 -10.52
N SER A 179 10.10 -32.92 -10.62
CA SER A 179 9.34 -33.04 -11.87
C SER A 179 8.48 -31.80 -12.13
N VAL A 180 7.95 -31.69 -13.36
CA VAL A 180 7.04 -30.60 -13.76
C VAL A 180 5.75 -30.60 -12.92
N GLU A 181 5.24 -31.80 -12.55
CA GLU A 181 4.02 -31.94 -11.72
C GLU A 181 4.26 -31.44 -10.28
N ALA A 182 5.45 -31.72 -9.73
CA ALA A 182 5.87 -31.20 -8.44
C ALA A 182 6.04 -29.68 -8.50
N MET A 183 6.72 -29.16 -9.52
CA MET A 183 6.91 -27.72 -9.75
C MET A 183 5.59 -26.95 -9.86
N ALA A 184 4.59 -27.51 -10.57
CA ALA A 184 3.29 -26.88 -10.78
C ALA A 184 2.55 -26.59 -9.46
N LYS A 185 2.79 -27.36 -8.39
CA LYS A 185 2.16 -27.13 -7.08
C LYS A 185 2.63 -25.83 -6.42
N TYR A 186 3.83 -25.35 -6.75
CA TYR A 186 4.45 -24.16 -6.14
C TYR A 186 4.29 -22.90 -7.00
N LEU A 187 3.91 -23.05 -8.26
CA LEU A 187 3.68 -21.92 -9.16
C LEU A 187 2.20 -21.58 -9.17
N PRO A 188 1.78 -20.41 -8.63
CA PRO A 188 0.39 -19.98 -8.71
C PRO A 188 -0.05 -19.87 -10.17
N ASP A 189 -1.20 -20.46 -10.51
CA ASP A 189 -1.82 -20.34 -11.83
C ASP A 189 -2.36 -18.91 -12.00
N PHE A 190 -1.54 -18.00 -12.53
CA PHE A 190 -2.00 -16.70 -13.01
C PHE A 190 -2.65 -16.78 -14.41
N GLY A 191 -2.86 -18.02 -14.93
CA GLY A 191 -3.26 -18.29 -16.31
C GLY A 191 -4.74 -18.47 -16.56
N THR A 192 -5.57 -18.65 -15.55
CA THR A 192 -7.02 -18.83 -15.72
C THR A 192 -7.81 -18.18 -14.58
N SER A 193 -7.53 -16.91 -14.27
CA SER A 193 -8.61 -16.14 -13.70
C SER A 193 -9.62 -15.93 -14.82
N HIS A 194 -10.68 -16.71 -14.82
CA HIS A 194 -11.95 -16.39 -15.49
C HIS A 194 -12.60 -15.18 -14.80
N LEU A 195 -11.81 -14.13 -14.58
CA LEU A 195 -12.38 -12.80 -14.46
C LEU A 195 -12.73 -12.41 -15.89
N PRO A 196 -13.98 -12.09 -16.20
CA PRO A 196 -14.33 -11.55 -17.51
C PRO A 196 -13.35 -10.41 -17.78
N ALA A 197 -12.63 -10.50 -18.90
CA ALA A 197 -11.74 -9.44 -19.34
C ALA A 197 -12.61 -8.18 -19.49
N VAL A 198 -12.47 -7.27 -18.55
CA VAL A 198 -12.98 -5.92 -18.71
C VAL A 198 -12.12 -5.30 -19.79
N THR A 199 -12.57 -5.45 -21.04
CA THR A 199 -12.05 -4.65 -22.14
C THR A 199 -12.28 -3.20 -21.74
N LYS A 200 -11.20 -2.47 -21.48
CA LYS A 200 -11.22 -1.02 -21.35
C LYS A 200 -11.65 -0.43 -22.70
N SER A 201 -12.95 -0.38 -22.93
CA SER A 201 -13.53 0.55 -23.90
C SER A 201 -13.77 1.86 -23.14
N SER A 202 -13.16 2.89 -23.64
CA SER A 202 -13.27 4.27 -23.23
C SER A 202 -14.73 4.69 -22.95
N GLY A 203 -14.97 5.22 -21.74
CA GLY A 203 -16.04 6.19 -21.47
C GLY A 203 -17.46 5.62 -21.35
N GLU A 204 -18.07 5.78 -20.19
CA GLU A 204 -19.52 5.82 -19.90
C GLU A 204 -20.36 4.54 -19.78
N ALA A 205 -19.85 3.32 -20.09
CA ALA A 205 -20.66 2.09 -20.01
C ALA A 205 -20.46 1.25 -18.74
N THR A 206 -19.59 1.65 -17.81
CA THR A 206 -19.12 0.76 -16.72
C THR A 206 -20.14 0.55 -15.61
N TYR A 207 -20.98 1.53 -15.30
CA TYR A 207 -21.99 1.43 -14.23
C TYR A 207 -23.20 0.58 -14.60
N ALA A 208 -23.54 0.47 -15.88
CA ALA A 208 -24.65 -0.39 -16.35
C ALA A 208 -24.28 -1.88 -16.26
N SER A 209 -23.05 -2.23 -16.59
CA SER A 209 -22.55 -3.62 -16.56
C SER A 209 -22.41 -4.16 -15.13
N GLU A 210 -21.95 -3.36 -14.18
CA GLU A 210 -21.83 -3.77 -12.76
C GLU A 210 -23.22 -4.02 -12.13
N ARG A 211 -24.19 -3.18 -12.45
CA ARG A 211 -25.57 -3.37 -12.00
C ARG A 211 -26.18 -4.65 -12.57
N GLU A 212 -25.93 -4.96 -13.83
CA GLU A 212 -26.46 -6.18 -14.49
C GLU A 212 -25.88 -7.44 -13.87
N ILE A 213 -24.59 -7.46 -13.52
CA ILE A 213 -23.93 -8.57 -12.81
C ILE A 213 -24.50 -8.73 -11.40
N LEU A 214 -24.69 -7.62 -10.66
CA LEU A 214 -25.31 -7.64 -9.33
C LEU A 214 -26.76 -8.14 -9.37
N PHE A 215 -27.56 -7.70 -10.36
CA PHE A 215 -28.93 -8.18 -10.54
C PHE A 215 -28.96 -9.68 -10.87
N LYS A 216 -28.07 -10.17 -11.73
CA LYS A 216 -27.98 -11.60 -12.06
C LYS A 216 -27.61 -12.43 -10.82
N LEU A 217 -26.65 -12.00 -10.04
CA LEU A 217 -26.28 -12.68 -8.80
C LEU A 217 -27.43 -12.70 -7.76
N MET A 218 -28.15 -11.59 -7.64
CA MET A 218 -29.33 -11.51 -6.77
C MET A 218 -30.47 -12.44 -7.25
N PHE A 219 -30.68 -12.56 -8.57
CA PHE A 219 -31.68 -13.47 -9.11
C PHE A 219 -31.31 -14.94 -8.90
N ASP A 220 -30.03 -15.28 -9.05
CA ASP A 220 -29.55 -16.64 -8.81
C ASP A 220 -29.67 -17.00 -7.31
N MET A 221 -29.29 -16.11 -6.39
CA MET A 221 -29.50 -16.32 -4.96
C MET A 221 -30.97 -16.44 -4.57
N LYS A 222 -31.86 -15.64 -5.18
CA LYS A 222 -33.32 -15.75 -4.94
C LYS A 222 -33.85 -17.09 -5.40
N LYS A 223 -33.42 -17.57 -6.56
CA LYS A 223 -33.81 -18.88 -7.09
C LYS A 223 -33.35 -20.03 -6.19
N ASP A 224 -32.08 -19.96 -5.71
CA ASP A 224 -31.54 -20.96 -4.78
C ASP A 224 -32.31 -20.98 -3.45
N MET A 225 -32.69 -19.80 -2.94
CA MET A 225 -33.52 -19.70 -1.74
C MET A 225 -34.94 -20.25 -1.94
N ASP A 226 -35.55 -20.04 -3.10
CA ASP A 226 -36.88 -20.58 -3.42
C ASP A 226 -36.82 -22.11 -3.58
N ASP A 227 -35.76 -22.64 -4.14
CA ASP A 227 -35.57 -24.09 -4.27
C ASP A 227 -35.29 -24.74 -2.91
N LEU A 228 -34.55 -24.06 -2.03
CA LEU A 228 -34.33 -24.50 -0.65
C LEU A 228 -35.65 -24.48 0.17
N LYS A 229 -36.50 -23.43 -0.01
CA LYS A 229 -37.84 -23.37 0.59
C LYS A 229 -38.74 -24.52 0.11
N LYS A 230 -38.70 -24.87 -1.17
CA LYS A 230 -39.47 -26.02 -1.70
C LYS A 230 -39.01 -27.34 -1.10
N LEU A 231 -37.66 -27.54 -0.94
CA LEU A 231 -37.12 -28.74 -0.31
C LEU A 231 -37.51 -28.83 1.17
N VAL A 232 -37.42 -27.74 1.92
CA VAL A 232 -37.83 -27.70 3.33
C VAL A 232 -39.32 -27.97 3.50
N ASN A 233 -40.18 -27.36 2.65
CA ASN A 233 -41.62 -27.63 2.65
C ASN A 233 -41.96 -29.09 2.27
N GLY A 234 -41.20 -29.68 1.35
CA GLY A 234 -41.33 -31.10 0.99
C GLY A 234 -40.96 -32.03 2.13
N ILE A 235 -39.95 -31.69 2.93
CA ILE A 235 -39.54 -32.46 4.12
C ILE A 235 -40.58 -32.33 5.24
N ILE A 236 -41.17 -31.14 5.44
CA ILE A 236 -42.21 -30.90 6.46
C ILE A 236 -43.51 -31.64 6.11
N GLN A 237 -43.87 -31.70 4.84
CA GLN A 237 -45.06 -32.45 4.39
C GLN A 237 -44.87 -33.98 4.45
N ASN A 238 -43.64 -34.50 4.38
CA ASN A 238 -43.35 -35.92 4.46
C ASN A 238 -43.12 -36.47 5.86
N SER A 239 -42.93 -35.59 6.87
CA SER A 239 -42.87 -35.97 8.29
C SER A 239 -44.20 -35.68 8.97
N GLY A 240 -45.11 -36.62 8.90
CA GLY A 240 -46.40 -36.58 9.57
C GLY A 240 -46.25 -36.46 11.10
N GLN A 241 -47.04 -35.53 11.69
CA GLN A 241 -47.37 -35.41 13.09
C GLN A 241 -46.23 -35.04 14.04
N HIS A 242 -46.02 -33.73 14.22
CA HIS A 242 -45.92 -33.11 15.55
C HIS A 242 -46.13 -31.59 15.41
N THR A 243 -47.04 -31.06 16.18
CA THR A 243 -47.49 -29.65 16.25
C THR A 243 -46.33 -28.70 16.53
N ALA A 244 -46.05 -27.78 15.59
CA ALA A 244 -45.24 -26.59 15.83
C ALA A 244 -46.07 -25.35 15.46
N PRO A 245 -45.86 -24.20 16.14
CA PRO A 245 -46.74 -23.03 16.00
C PRO A 245 -46.64 -22.40 14.62
N VAL A 246 -47.83 -22.10 14.04
CA VAL A 246 -47.98 -21.41 12.76
C VAL A 246 -47.50 -19.99 12.90
N ILE A 247 -46.35 -19.68 12.30
CA ILE A 247 -45.89 -18.30 12.11
C ILE A 247 -46.59 -17.80 10.83
N ASN A 248 -47.45 -16.80 11.03
CA ASN A 248 -48.24 -16.19 9.97
C ASN A 248 -47.33 -15.36 9.06
N HIS A 249 -47.13 -15.78 7.82
CA HIS A 249 -46.19 -15.21 6.83
C HIS A 249 -46.61 -13.83 6.29
N GLN A 250 -47.71 -13.24 6.70
CA GLN A 250 -48.16 -11.92 6.24
C GLN A 250 -47.51 -10.75 6.97
N ASP A 251 -46.99 -10.97 8.20
CA ASP A 251 -46.37 -9.89 9.01
C ASP A 251 -44.89 -9.65 8.77
N VAL A 252 -44.25 -10.46 7.91
CA VAL A 252 -42.80 -10.38 7.65
C VAL A 252 -42.51 -9.71 6.27
N GLU A 253 -43.43 -9.75 5.33
CA GLU A 253 -43.22 -9.09 4.02
C GLU A 253 -43.39 -7.56 4.08
N ASP A 254 -44.26 -7.05 4.96
CA ASP A 254 -44.50 -5.60 5.06
C ASP A 254 -43.40 -4.82 5.80
N LYS A 255 -42.49 -5.50 6.53
CA LYS A 255 -41.40 -4.83 7.26
C LYS A 255 -40.06 -4.77 6.50
N PHE A 256 -39.90 -5.50 5.40
CA PHE A 256 -38.66 -5.51 4.62
C PHE A 256 -38.70 -4.63 3.37
N PHE A 257 -39.85 -4.13 2.95
CA PHE A 257 -40.00 -3.33 1.73
C PHE A 257 -40.30 -1.84 1.93
N ASP A 258 -40.45 -1.38 3.20
CA ASP A 258 -40.80 0.03 3.48
C ASP A 258 -39.56 0.94 3.65
N GLY A 259 -38.40 0.50 3.20
CA GLY A 259 -37.14 1.26 3.30
C GLY A 259 -36.38 1.52 2.00
N ALA A 260 -36.88 1.16 0.83
CA ALA A 260 -36.11 1.20 -0.41
C ALA A 260 -36.81 1.92 -1.60
N TYR A 261 -37.63 2.93 -1.35
CA TYR A 261 -38.00 3.91 -2.38
C TYR A 261 -37.42 5.27 -2.02
N ILE A 262 -36.20 5.54 -2.47
CA ILE A 262 -35.68 6.90 -2.56
C ILE A 262 -36.23 7.45 -3.88
N ASP A 263 -37.25 8.27 -3.75
CA ASP A 263 -37.80 9.07 -4.83
C ASP A 263 -36.81 10.18 -5.19
N VAL A 264 -36.15 10.03 -6.34
CA VAL A 264 -35.27 11.06 -6.88
C VAL A 264 -36.09 12.04 -7.66
N HIS A 265 -36.77 12.95 -6.98
CA HIS A 265 -37.22 14.21 -7.57
C HIS A 265 -36.33 15.35 -7.09
N ASN A 266 -35.66 15.87 -8.07
CA ASN A 266 -34.80 17.04 -8.12
C ASN A 266 -35.60 18.30 -7.70
N GLU A 267 -35.28 18.91 -6.53
CA GLU A 267 -35.51 20.32 -6.28
C GLU A 267 -34.39 20.87 -5.40
N GLU A 268 -33.60 21.73 -6.00
CA GLU A 268 -32.58 22.54 -5.33
C GLU A 268 -33.26 23.49 -4.32
N GLN A 269 -32.95 23.32 -3.02
CA GLN A 269 -33.15 24.36 -2.02
C GLN A 269 -31.88 24.55 -1.20
N PRO A 270 -31.47 25.80 -0.92
CA PRO A 270 -30.21 26.13 -0.29
C PRO A 270 -30.21 25.74 1.20
N ILE A 271 -29.20 25.03 1.62
CA ILE A 271 -28.96 24.66 3.03
C ILE A 271 -28.52 25.93 3.78
N ASN A 272 -29.38 26.41 4.65
CA ASN A 272 -29.08 27.50 5.60
C ASN A 272 -28.31 26.93 6.78
N ILE A 273 -26.96 27.10 6.79
CA ILE A 273 -26.10 26.74 7.89
C ILE A 273 -26.19 27.80 8.98
N VAL A 274 -26.88 27.49 10.05
CA VAL A 274 -26.90 28.32 11.27
C VAL A 274 -25.65 27.94 12.09
N PRO A 275 -24.76 28.90 12.42
CA PRO A 275 -23.60 28.59 13.26
C PRO A 275 -24.02 28.42 14.73
N PRO A 276 -23.33 27.51 15.47
CA PRO A 276 -23.67 27.30 16.89
C PRO A 276 -23.35 28.54 17.72
N SER A 277 -24.31 28.94 18.53
CA SER A 277 -24.23 30.03 19.49
C SER A 277 -23.16 29.79 20.54
N ARG A 278 -22.21 30.71 20.67
CA ARG A 278 -21.27 30.80 21.77
C ARG A 278 -22.02 31.03 23.09
N GLN A 279 -21.91 30.13 24.01
CA GLN A 279 -22.26 30.37 25.41
C GLN A 279 -21.14 31.19 26.06
N THR A 280 -21.44 32.41 26.43
CA THR A 280 -20.61 33.27 27.26
C THR A 280 -20.71 32.79 28.71
N ILE A 281 -19.60 32.32 29.22
CA ILE A 281 -19.43 32.11 30.69
C ILE A 281 -18.97 33.45 31.26
N VAL A 282 -19.85 34.08 32.01
CA VAL A 282 -19.53 35.23 32.86
C VAL A 282 -18.73 34.71 34.05
N ARG A 283 -17.49 35.18 34.22
CA ARG A 283 -16.74 35.14 35.47
C ARG A 283 -16.43 36.56 35.92
N ASP A 284 -16.75 36.74 37.14
CA ASP A 284 -16.74 37.94 37.96
C ASP A 284 -15.32 38.43 38.29
N GLU A 285 -15.21 39.75 38.31
CA GLU A 285 -14.31 40.65 39.02
C GLU A 285 -12.82 40.29 39.36
N GLY A 286 -11.95 41.19 38.95
CA GLY A 286 -10.80 41.54 39.80
C GLY A 286 -9.48 41.91 39.11
N HIS A 287 -9.21 43.18 39.06
CA HIS A 287 -7.91 43.88 38.97
C HIS A 287 -7.33 44.21 37.57
N ILE A 288 -7.51 45.46 37.23
CA ILE A 288 -6.77 46.28 36.29
C ILE A 288 -5.38 46.56 36.90
N ILE A 289 -4.29 46.17 36.20
CA ILE A 289 -2.94 46.71 36.43
C ILE A 289 -2.50 47.38 35.12
N ASP A 290 -2.43 48.69 35.22
CA ASP A 290 -1.87 49.62 34.28
C ASP A 290 -0.39 49.38 34.07
N THR A 291 0.09 49.17 32.84
CA THR A 291 1.50 49.18 32.52
C THR A 291 1.79 50.29 31.53
N GLN A 292 2.39 51.31 32.05
CA GLN A 292 2.97 52.46 31.35
C GLN A 292 4.01 52.04 30.29
N GLU A 293 4.00 52.81 29.23
CA GLU A 293 5.01 52.96 28.19
C GLU A 293 6.42 53.14 28.75
N ILE A 294 7.38 52.43 28.17
CA ILE A 294 8.80 52.80 28.23
C ILE A 294 9.25 53.14 26.81
N LYS A 295 9.57 54.42 26.66
CA LYS A 295 10.14 55.06 25.48
C LYS A 295 11.55 54.59 25.21
N ASP A 296 11.89 54.66 23.92
CA ASP A 296 13.22 54.66 23.32
C ASP A 296 14.24 55.56 24.08
N GLU A 297 15.46 55.00 24.22
CA GLU A 297 16.68 55.82 24.19
C GLU A 297 17.78 55.08 23.41
N SER A 298 18.08 55.67 22.25
CA SER A 298 19.29 55.51 21.49
C SER A 298 20.48 56.12 22.28
N LEU A 299 21.64 55.48 22.33
CA LEU A 299 22.92 56.20 22.35
C LEU A 299 24.08 55.24 21.98
N SER A 300 24.73 55.64 20.95
CA SER A 300 26.11 55.47 20.48
C SER A 300 27.17 55.26 21.54
N LEU A 301 28.05 54.27 21.32
CA LEU A 301 29.52 54.41 21.18
C LEU A 301 30.10 53.07 20.73
#